data_5e7eddc4069fe65ae72281f66bb8674f
#
_entry.id   5e7eddc4069fe65ae72281f66bb8674f
#
_cell.length_a   1.000
_cell.length_b   1.000
_cell.length_c   1.000
_cell.angle_alpha   90.00
_cell.angle_beta   90.00
_cell.angle_gamma   90.00
#
_symmetry.space_group_name_H-M   'P 1'
#
loop_
_entity.id
_entity.type
_entity.pdbx_description
1 polymer ?
#
loop_
_entity_poly.entity_id
_entity_poly.type
_entity_poly.pdbx_seq_one_letter_code
_entity_poly.pdbx_strand_id
1 'polypeptide(L)'
;FVSKILRFIVKNSIDFPPLYSVHVCGELINSGHEVTYSKELNLNDSYDLYILPSSIVCHETEIEYLKKLKSNNKIVIVIGPFATSNPEKYLENGGIVIKGEPEMYFHKFNKNLDGLKNLPKIIENFPIYSLDELAFPGWEVIFKNYTPKMKFLGPGPAININASRGCPYSCFYYCVYPLQQGRKLRLKSPDRLIEEMLYFYNKLKVK
;
A
#
# COMPACT_ATOMS: atom_id res chain seq x y z
N PHE A 1 14.94 -15.54 25.32
CA PHE A 1 13.95 -16.60 25.07
C PHE A 1 12.55 -16.04 24.82
N VAL A 2 12.05 -15.21 25.73
CA VAL A 2 10.73 -14.56 25.63
C VAL A 2 10.54 -13.79 24.31
N SER A 3 11.57 -13.09 23.85
CA SER A 3 11.50 -12.31 22.59
C SER A 3 11.31 -13.19 21.34
N LYS A 4 11.86 -14.41 21.32
CA LYS A 4 11.69 -15.36 20.21
C LYS A 4 10.27 -15.93 20.19
N ILE A 5 9.71 -16.24 21.37
CA ILE A 5 8.33 -16.73 21.50
C ILE A 5 7.33 -15.64 21.10
N LEU A 6 7.50 -14.42 21.62
CA LEU A 6 6.66 -13.28 21.26
C LEU A 6 6.72 -13.00 19.75
N ARG A 7 7.90 -13.01 19.15
CA ARG A 7 8.08 -12.83 17.70
C ARG A 7 7.39 -13.93 16.91
N PHE A 8 7.47 -15.19 17.36
CA PHE A 8 6.79 -16.31 16.73
C PHE A 8 5.26 -16.17 16.83
N ILE A 9 4.73 -15.79 18.00
CA ILE A 9 3.29 -15.57 18.20
C ILE A 9 2.79 -14.44 17.31
N VAL A 10 3.47 -13.29 17.31
CA VAL A 10 3.06 -12.12 16.49
C VAL A 10 3.11 -12.47 15.01
N LYS A 11 4.21 -13.07 14.54
CA LYS A 11 4.37 -13.47 13.12
C LYS A 11 3.26 -14.41 12.64
N ASN A 12 2.72 -15.25 13.54
CA ASN A 12 1.67 -16.22 13.19
C ASN A 12 0.26 -15.75 13.50
N SER A 13 0.10 -14.61 14.18
CA SER A 13 -1.21 -14.15 14.66
C SER A 13 -1.82 -13.06 13.80
N ILE A 14 -1.00 -12.20 13.22
CA ILE A 14 -1.43 -11.07 12.38
C ILE A 14 -0.63 -11.10 11.09
N ASP A 15 -1.33 -11.12 9.99
CA ASP A 15 -0.72 -11.11 8.66
C ASP A 15 -1.60 -10.31 7.69
N PHE A 16 -1.26 -9.02 7.55
CA PHE A 16 -1.96 -8.11 6.63
C PHE A 16 -0.95 -7.35 5.77
N PRO A 17 -1.27 -7.09 4.51
CA PRO A 17 -0.53 -6.15 3.70
C PRO A 17 -0.74 -4.72 4.23
N PRO A 18 0.17 -3.78 3.95
CA PRO A 18 -0.08 -2.37 4.19
C PRO A 18 -1.34 -1.92 3.42
N LEU A 19 -2.30 -1.31 4.12
CA LEU A 19 -3.62 -1.01 3.54
C LEU A 19 -3.54 -0.05 2.35
N TYR A 20 -2.61 0.91 2.37
CA TYR A 20 -2.37 1.82 1.24
C TYR A 20 -1.93 1.06 -0.04
N SER A 21 -1.19 -0.06 0.11
CA SER A 21 -0.84 -0.91 -1.03
C SER A 21 -2.06 -1.63 -1.61
N VAL A 22 -2.98 -2.06 -0.75
CA VAL A 22 -4.22 -2.70 -1.18
C VAL A 22 -5.13 -1.71 -1.93
N HIS A 23 -5.19 -0.45 -1.47
CA HIS A 23 -5.91 0.60 -2.19
C HIS A 23 -5.27 0.90 -3.54
N VAL A 24 -3.95 0.98 -3.62
CA VAL A 24 -3.24 1.16 -4.91
C VAL A 24 -3.53 0.00 -5.87
N CYS A 25 -3.57 -1.24 -5.37
CA CYS A 25 -4.00 -2.38 -6.21
C CYS A 25 -5.42 -2.16 -6.77
N GLY A 26 -6.35 -1.66 -5.95
CA GLY A 26 -7.71 -1.35 -6.38
C GLY A 26 -7.75 -0.28 -7.49
N GLU A 27 -7.02 0.82 -7.32
CA GLU A 27 -6.96 1.88 -8.33
C GLU A 27 -6.37 1.41 -9.65
N LEU A 28 -5.31 0.62 -9.61
CA LEU A 28 -4.70 0.04 -10.81
C LEU A 28 -5.63 -0.92 -11.54
N ILE A 29 -6.35 -1.78 -10.81
CA ILE A 29 -7.36 -2.67 -11.41
C ILE A 29 -8.47 -1.87 -12.06
N ASN A 30 -8.98 -0.86 -11.34
CA ASN A 30 -10.03 0.02 -11.84
C ASN A 30 -9.61 0.78 -13.11
N SER A 31 -8.33 1.13 -13.20
CA SER A 31 -7.72 1.74 -14.40
C SER A 31 -7.40 0.72 -15.51
N GLY A 32 -7.71 -0.57 -15.29
CA GLY A 32 -7.60 -1.66 -16.26
C GLY A 32 -6.21 -2.27 -16.41
N HIS A 33 -5.35 -2.11 -15.42
CA HIS A 33 -4.04 -2.77 -15.37
C HIS A 33 -4.16 -4.20 -14.82
N GLU A 34 -3.26 -5.07 -15.26
CA GLU A 34 -3.03 -6.36 -14.62
C GLU A 34 -2.14 -6.18 -13.40
N VAL A 35 -2.59 -6.64 -12.24
CA VAL A 35 -1.92 -6.42 -10.96
C VAL A 35 -1.62 -7.75 -10.29
N THR A 36 -0.39 -7.88 -9.80
CA THR A 36 0.04 -8.99 -8.95
C THR A 36 0.59 -8.44 -7.64
N TYR A 37 0.17 -9.03 -6.53
CA TYR A 37 0.74 -8.74 -5.21
C TYR A 37 1.58 -9.92 -4.73
N SER A 38 2.79 -9.65 -4.26
CA SER A 38 3.67 -10.65 -3.66
C SER A 38 4.30 -10.15 -2.38
N LYS A 39 4.49 -11.03 -1.40
CA LYS A 39 5.25 -10.75 -0.18
C LYS A 39 6.75 -10.90 -0.39
N GLU A 40 7.14 -11.63 -1.41
CA GLU A 40 8.52 -11.94 -1.72
C GLU A 40 8.89 -11.35 -3.07
N LEU A 41 10.13 -10.91 -3.19
CA LEU A 41 10.65 -10.40 -4.43
C LEU A 41 11.02 -11.58 -5.35
N ASN A 42 10.33 -11.69 -6.47
CA ASN A 42 10.70 -12.60 -7.56
C ASN A 42 11.24 -11.79 -8.73
N LEU A 43 12.54 -11.88 -8.99
CA LEU A 43 13.20 -11.17 -10.09
C LEU A 43 12.98 -11.81 -11.46
N ASN A 44 12.48 -13.05 -11.50
CA ASN A 44 12.17 -13.75 -12.75
C ASN A 44 10.88 -13.23 -13.39
N ASP A 45 10.01 -12.59 -12.63
CA ASP A 45 8.81 -11.99 -13.16
C ASP A 45 9.13 -10.74 -13.97
N SER A 46 8.44 -10.55 -15.07
CA SER A 46 8.60 -9.40 -15.94
C SER A 46 7.36 -8.50 -15.87
N TYR A 47 7.45 -7.48 -15.02
CA TYR A 47 6.44 -6.43 -14.92
C TYR A 47 7.00 -5.11 -15.46
N ASP A 48 6.12 -4.28 -16.02
CA ASP A 48 6.48 -2.93 -16.52
C ASP A 48 6.80 -1.98 -15.37
N LEU A 49 6.12 -2.16 -14.23
CA LEU A 49 6.24 -1.33 -13.05
C LEU A 49 6.25 -2.18 -11.77
N TYR A 50 7.15 -1.85 -10.86
CA TYR A 50 7.18 -2.39 -9.50
C TYR A 50 6.79 -1.30 -8.51
N ILE A 51 5.89 -1.61 -7.61
CA ILE A 51 5.46 -0.70 -6.54
C ILE A 51 5.91 -1.29 -5.20
N LEU A 52 6.79 -0.58 -4.52
CA LEU A 52 7.39 -1.01 -3.26
C LEU A 52 6.78 -0.23 -2.10
N PRO A 53 6.05 -0.89 -1.19
CA PRO A 53 5.57 -0.25 0.03
C PRO A 53 6.73 0.02 0.98
N SER A 54 6.68 1.14 1.70
CA SER A 54 7.72 1.55 2.64
C SER A 54 7.24 1.56 4.09
N SER A 55 8.10 1.10 4.98
CA SER A 55 7.86 1.16 6.42
C SER A 55 9.13 1.48 7.20
N ILE A 56 9.00 2.09 8.36
CA ILE A 56 10.15 2.38 9.23
C ILE A 56 10.84 1.10 9.73
N VAL A 57 10.11 0.00 9.82
CA VAL A 57 10.61 -1.26 10.40
C VAL A 57 11.37 -2.08 9.37
N CYS A 58 10.99 -2.01 8.09
CA CYS A 58 11.53 -2.86 7.02
C CYS A 58 12.34 -2.09 5.97
N HIS A 59 12.60 -0.79 6.17
CA HIS A 59 13.20 0.07 5.16
C HIS A 59 14.56 -0.43 4.63
N GLU A 60 15.36 -1.09 5.44
CA GLU A 60 16.64 -1.65 4.99
C GLU A 60 16.44 -2.77 3.98
N THR A 61 15.52 -3.69 4.25
CA THR A 61 15.14 -4.77 3.33
C THR A 61 14.49 -4.22 2.05
N GLU A 62 13.66 -3.20 2.19
CA GLU A 62 13.03 -2.50 1.06
C GLU A 62 14.08 -1.87 0.15
N ILE A 63 15.10 -1.23 0.71
CA ILE A 63 16.23 -0.65 -0.05
C ILE A 63 17.04 -1.75 -0.75
N GLU A 64 17.25 -2.89 -0.10
CA GLU A 64 17.90 -4.04 -0.76
C GLU A 64 17.08 -4.54 -1.96
N TYR A 65 15.76 -4.63 -1.82
CA TYR A 65 14.87 -5.01 -2.93
C TYR A 65 14.90 -3.97 -4.05
N LEU A 66 14.87 -2.68 -3.70
CA LEU A 66 15.00 -1.59 -4.65
C LEU A 66 16.31 -1.71 -5.47
N LYS A 67 17.45 -1.91 -4.80
CA LYS A 67 18.75 -2.11 -5.46
C LYS A 67 18.74 -3.29 -6.43
N LYS A 68 18.17 -4.42 -6.02
CA LYS A 68 18.04 -5.62 -6.86
C LYS A 68 17.15 -5.37 -8.09
N LEU A 69 16.05 -4.67 -7.93
CA LEU A 69 15.19 -4.30 -9.05
C LEU A 69 15.86 -3.32 -10.00
N LYS A 70 16.56 -2.32 -9.46
CA LYS A 70 17.27 -1.32 -10.27
C LYS A 70 18.47 -1.93 -11.01
N SER A 71 19.21 -2.87 -10.43
CA SER A 71 20.28 -3.59 -11.14
C SER A 71 19.76 -4.43 -12.31
N ASN A 72 18.46 -4.78 -12.31
CA ASN A 72 17.77 -5.44 -13.41
C ASN A 72 16.99 -4.46 -14.31
N ASN A 73 17.33 -3.18 -14.29
CA ASN A 73 16.71 -2.11 -15.09
C ASN A 73 15.20 -1.97 -14.93
N LYS A 74 14.66 -2.36 -13.78
CA LYS A 74 13.22 -2.24 -13.50
C LYS A 74 12.84 -0.82 -13.08
N ILE A 75 11.61 -0.41 -13.43
CA ILE A 75 11.01 0.83 -12.96
C ILE A 75 10.37 0.57 -11.60
N VAL A 76 10.76 1.34 -10.59
CA VAL A 76 10.29 1.13 -9.21
C VAL A 76 9.76 2.43 -8.63
N ILE A 77 8.50 2.40 -8.23
CA ILE A 77 7.86 3.47 -7.46
C ILE A 77 7.77 3.03 -5.99
N VAL A 78 8.22 3.86 -5.09
CA VAL A 78 8.16 3.63 -3.65
C VAL A 78 7.05 4.49 -3.05
N ILE A 79 6.18 3.88 -2.26
CA ILE A 79 5.00 4.50 -1.66
C ILE A 79 4.97 4.26 -0.14
N GLY A 80 4.21 5.05 0.57
CA GLY A 80 3.93 4.81 1.98
C GLY A 80 4.58 5.81 2.94
N PRO A 81 4.35 5.61 4.25
CA PRO A 81 4.65 6.62 5.24
C PRO A 81 6.15 6.92 5.40
N PHE A 82 6.99 5.90 5.34
CA PHE A 82 8.41 6.12 5.53
C PHE A 82 9.08 6.77 4.30
N ALA A 83 8.70 6.38 3.08
CA ALA A 83 9.17 7.05 1.87
C ALA A 83 8.68 8.50 1.79
N THR A 84 7.47 8.78 2.28
CA THR A 84 6.95 10.16 2.38
C THR A 84 7.79 11.04 3.29
N SER A 85 8.24 10.49 4.43
CA SER A 85 9.02 11.26 5.43
C SER A 85 10.53 11.28 5.16
N ASN A 86 11.06 10.27 4.48
CA ASN A 86 12.49 10.10 4.20
C ASN A 86 12.72 9.68 2.74
N PRO A 87 12.30 10.48 1.77
CA PRO A 87 12.37 10.12 0.34
C PRO A 87 13.81 9.91 -0.13
N GLU A 88 14.78 10.65 0.41
CA GLU A 88 16.18 10.63 -0.01
C GLU A 88 16.77 9.23 0.02
N LYS A 89 16.43 8.44 1.05
CA LYS A 89 16.91 7.05 1.18
C LYS A 89 16.55 6.16 -0.01
N TYR A 90 15.42 6.40 -0.64
CA TYR A 90 14.98 5.64 -1.82
C TYR A 90 15.46 6.26 -3.12
N LEU A 91 15.52 7.60 -3.19
CA LEU A 91 16.00 8.34 -4.36
C LEU A 91 17.47 8.06 -4.68
N GLU A 92 18.32 8.01 -3.64
CA GLU A 92 19.75 7.68 -3.74
C GLU A 92 19.98 6.27 -4.32
N ASN A 93 19.00 5.39 -4.16
CA ASN A 93 19.02 4.03 -4.69
C ASN A 93 18.22 3.85 -5.99
N GLY A 94 17.87 4.97 -6.66
CA GLY A 94 17.26 4.98 -7.98
C GLY A 94 15.74 4.72 -7.99
N GLY A 95 15.09 4.77 -6.84
CA GLY A 95 13.63 4.72 -6.73
C GLY A 95 12.98 6.03 -7.16
N ILE A 96 11.71 5.95 -7.51
CA ILE A 96 10.81 7.09 -7.68
C ILE A 96 9.91 7.11 -6.46
N VAL A 97 9.74 8.24 -5.80
CA VAL A 97 8.95 8.31 -4.57
C VAL A 97 7.65 9.07 -4.79
N ILE A 98 6.52 8.47 -4.42
CA ILE A 98 5.26 9.20 -4.27
C ILE A 98 5.12 9.60 -2.80
N LYS A 99 5.10 10.90 -2.54
CA LYS A 99 4.83 11.46 -1.22
C LYS A 99 3.34 11.67 -1.02
N GLY A 100 2.86 11.37 0.18
CA GLY A 100 1.44 11.50 0.52
C GLY A 100 0.62 10.26 0.17
N GLU A 101 -0.63 10.47 -0.24
CA GLU A 101 -1.58 9.40 -0.59
C GLU A 101 -1.40 9.00 -2.06
N PRO A 102 -0.90 7.78 -2.35
CA PRO A 102 -0.53 7.41 -3.71
C PRO A 102 -1.73 7.09 -4.62
N GLU A 103 -2.90 6.82 -4.06
CA GLU A 103 -4.05 6.28 -4.79
C GLU A 103 -4.49 7.17 -5.94
N MET A 104 -4.58 8.50 -5.72
CA MET A 104 -5.02 9.43 -6.77
C MET A 104 -4.05 9.55 -7.93
N TYR A 105 -2.78 9.27 -7.71
CA TYR A 105 -1.82 9.16 -8.81
C TYR A 105 -2.17 7.97 -9.70
N PHE A 106 -2.42 6.82 -9.10
CA PHE A 106 -2.77 5.60 -9.84
C PHE A 106 -4.20 5.60 -10.39
N HIS A 107 -5.13 6.33 -9.78
CA HIS A 107 -6.47 6.54 -10.33
C HIS A 107 -6.43 7.21 -11.71
N LYS A 108 -5.51 8.15 -11.91
CA LYS A 108 -5.28 8.85 -13.18
C LYS A 108 -4.27 8.16 -14.09
N PHE A 109 -3.75 7.03 -13.67
CA PHE A 109 -2.70 6.31 -14.37
C PHE A 109 -3.31 5.55 -15.55
N ASN A 110 -3.20 6.13 -16.73
CA ASN A 110 -3.73 5.54 -17.96
C ASN A 110 -2.98 4.26 -18.33
N LYS A 111 -3.64 3.37 -19.10
CA LYS A 111 -3.04 2.15 -19.66
C LYS A 111 -1.78 2.40 -20.50
N ASN A 112 -1.56 3.63 -20.95
CA ASN A 112 -0.36 3.99 -21.70
C ASN A 112 0.82 4.17 -20.77
N LEU A 113 1.70 3.18 -20.75
CA LEU A 113 2.91 3.13 -19.92
C LEU A 113 4.07 4.00 -20.49
N ASP A 114 3.88 4.70 -21.61
CA ASP A 114 4.92 5.52 -22.25
C ASP A 114 5.47 6.61 -21.33
N GLY A 115 4.62 7.08 -20.39
CA GLY A 115 5.03 8.06 -19.39
C GLY A 115 5.96 7.53 -18.30
N LEU A 116 6.10 6.22 -18.13
CA LEU A 116 6.92 5.63 -17.05
C LEU A 116 8.41 5.94 -17.17
N LYS A 117 8.91 6.12 -18.38
CA LYS A 117 10.34 6.38 -18.63
C LYS A 117 10.77 7.79 -18.22
N ASN A 118 9.83 8.72 -18.13
CA ASN A 118 10.07 10.14 -17.87
C ASN A 118 9.44 10.63 -16.55
N LEU A 119 9.20 9.73 -15.60
CA LEU A 119 8.63 10.10 -14.31
C LEU A 119 9.60 11.00 -13.52
N PRO A 120 9.09 12.05 -12.85
CA PRO A 120 9.91 12.83 -11.93
C PRO A 120 10.35 11.93 -10.77
N LYS A 121 11.51 12.21 -10.19
CA LYS A 121 12.04 11.44 -9.07
C LYS A 121 11.15 11.50 -7.84
N ILE A 122 10.47 12.61 -7.62
CA ILE A 122 9.47 12.81 -6.57
C ILE A 122 8.16 13.20 -7.22
N ILE A 123 7.11 12.51 -6.82
CA ILE A 123 5.73 12.80 -7.17
C ILE A 123 5.03 13.24 -5.89
N GLU A 124 4.64 14.50 -5.81
CA GLU A 124 3.88 14.99 -4.66
C GLU A 124 2.38 14.82 -4.92
N ASN A 125 1.71 14.12 -4.03
CA ASN A 125 0.28 13.93 -4.09
C ASN A 125 -0.42 14.74 -2.99
N PHE A 126 -1.51 15.37 -3.40
CA PHE A 126 -2.38 16.08 -2.46
C PHE A 126 -3.30 15.08 -1.77
N PRO A 127 -3.74 15.37 -0.52
CA PRO A 127 -4.71 14.53 0.17
C PRO A 127 -6.00 14.37 -0.66
N ILE A 128 -6.53 13.16 -0.66
CA ILE A 128 -7.80 12.84 -1.30
C ILE A 128 -8.92 13.53 -0.53
N TYR A 129 -9.73 14.33 -1.19
CA TYR A 129 -10.80 15.09 -0.52
C TYR A 129 -12.01 14.21 -0.17
N SER A 130 -12.46 13.39 -1.12
CA SER A 130 -13.55 12.43 -0.93
C SER A 130 -13.00 11.01 -0.95
N LEU A 131 -13.17 10.27 0.15
CA LEU A 131 -12.75 8.87 0.23
C LEU A 131 -13.70 7.94 -0.53
N ASP A 132 -14.91 8.42 -0.87
CA ASP A 132 -15.89 7.67 -1.63
C ASP A 132 -15.55 7.57 -3.13
N GLU A 133 -14.67 8.47 -3.62
CA GLU A 133 -14.17 8.43 -5.00
C GLU A 133 -13.13 7.31 -5.25
N LEU A 134 -12.55 6.77 -4.18
CA LEU A 134 -11.58 5.68 -4.31
C LEU A 134 -12.25 4.42 -4.86
N ALA A 135 -11.52 3.72 -5.71
CA ALA A 135 -11.88 2.36 -6.10
C ALA A 135 -11.98 1.44 -4.87
N PHE A 136 -12.68 0.32 -4.99
CA PHE A 136 -12.62 -0.70 -3.95
C PHE A 136 -11.19 -1.21 -3.78
N PRO A 137 -10.73 -1.40 -2.53
CA PRO A 137 -9.40 -1.96 -2.27
C PRO A 137 -9.19 -3.28 -3.00
N GLY A 138 -8.00 -3.50 -3.54
CA GLY A 138 -7.68 -4.68 -4.35
C GLY A 138 -7.47 -5.98 -3.57
N TRP A 139 -8.31 -6.26 -2.57
CA TRP A 139 -8.21 -7.46 -1.75
C TRP A 139 -8.25 -8.75 -2.57
N GLU A 140 -8.95 -8.76 -3.71
CA GLU A 140 -9.02 -9.94 -4.58
C GLU A 140 -7.64 -10.35 -5.11
N VAL A 141 -6.77 -9.39 -5.40
CA VAL A 141 -5.40 -9.66 -5.83
C VAL A 141 -4.57 -10.25 -4.68
N ILE A 142 -4.78 -9.72 -3.47
CA ILE A 142 -4.11 -10.24 -2.29
C ILE A 142 -4.50 -11.71 -2.04
N PHE A 143 -5.79 -12.02 -2.12
CA PHE A 143 -6.33 -13.37 -1.89
C PHE A 143 -5.91 -14.41 -2.92
N LYS A 144 -5.43 -14.00 -4.10
CA LYS A 144 -4.83 -14.94 -5.07
C LYS A 144 -3.54 -15.58 -4.54
N ASN A 145 -2.74 -14.83 -3.79
CA ASN A 145 -1.42 -15.25 -3.37
C ASN A 145 -1.34 -15.66 -1.90
N TYR A 146 -2.15 -15.07 -1.04
CA TYR A 146 -2.30 -15.50 0.34
C TYR A 146 -3.59 -14.98 0.97
N THR A 147 -4.02 -15.61 2.05
CA THR A 147 -5.22 -15.22 2.79
C THR A 147 -4.82 -14.43 4.03
N PRO A 148 -5.11 -13.12 4.09
CA PRO A 148 -4.91 -12.33 5.29
C PRO A 148 -5.71 -12.87 6.45
N LYS A 149 -5.16 -12.83 7.66
CA LYS A 149 -5.80 -13.39 8.84
C LYS A 149 -5.38 -12.70 10.13
N MET A 150 -6.29 -12.77 11.07
CA MET A 150 -6.09 -12.32 12.44
C MET A 150 -6.61 -13.42 13.37
N LYS A 151 -5.74 -14.34 13.75
CA LYS A 151 -6.12 -15.59 14.42
C LYS A 151 -6.88 -15.42 15.72
N PHE A 152 -6.67 -14.34 16.45
CA PHE A 152 -7.38 -14.07 17.71
C PHE A 152 -8.80 -13.51 17.53
N LEU A 153 -9.20 -13.13 16.30
CA LEU A 153 -10.59 -12.77 15.97
C LEU A 153 -11.40 -13.97 15.44
N GLY A 154 -10.78 -15.14 15.35
CA GLY A 154 -11.41 -16.39 14.91
C GLY A 154 -10.75 -17.03 13.68
N PRO A 155 -11.15 -18.25 13.36
CA PRO A 155 -10.67 -18.93 12.17
C PRO A 155 -11.36 -18.34 10.92
N GLY A 156 -10.58 -17.87 9.98
CA GLY A 156 -11.09 -17.41 8.70
C GLY A 156 -10.32 -16.24 8.14
N PRO A 157 -10.61 -15.91 6.88
CA PRO A 157 -10.03 -14.76 6.24
C PRO A 157 -10.55 -13.47 6.87
N ALA A 158 -9.68 -12.48 7.03
CA ALA A 158 -10.02 -11.16 7.52
C ALA A 158 -9.43 -10.10 6.60
N ILE A 159 -10.11 -8.96 6.50
CA ILE A 159 -9.62 -7.78 5.77
C ILE A 159 -9.72 -6.55 6.66
N ASN A 160 -8.90 -5.56 6.34
CA ASN A 160 -9.00 -4.24 6.95
C ASN A 160 -9.83 -3.33 6.04
N ILE A 161 -10.73 -2.56 6.63
CA ILE A 161 -11.51 -1.52 5.95
C ILE A 161 -11.11 -0.16 6.51
N ASN A 162 -10.94 0.81 5.63
CA ASN A 162 -10.57 2.16 5.99
C ASN A 162 -11.80 3.06 5.96
N ALA A 163 -12.30 3.44 7.12
CA ALA A 163 -13.47 4.32 7.27
C ALA A 163 -13.10 5.80 7.28
N SER A 164 -11.86 6.13 7.65
CA SER A 164 -11.41 7.52 7.77
C SER A 164 -9.92 7.66 7.47
N ARG A 165 -9.52 8.86 7.07
CA ARG A 165 -8.12 9.25 6.90
C ARG A 165 -7.87 10.65 7.42
N GLY A 166 -6.60 10.92 7.72
CA GLY A 166 -6.15 12.18 8.30
C GLY A 166 -6.13 12.14 9.81
N CYS A 167 -5.25 12.95 10.40
CA CYS A 167 -5.09 13.03 11.85
C CYS A 167 -4.89 14.48 12.27
N PRO A 168 -5.80 15.05 13.06
CA PRO A 168 -5.70 16.44 13.51
C PRO A 168 -4.66 16.65 14.62
N TYR A 169 -4.22 15.57 15.26
CA TYR A 169 -3.30 15.64 16.39
C TYR A 169 -1.87 15.95 15.97
N SER A 170 -1.19 16.76 16.76
CA SER A 170 0.24 17.03 16.64
C SER A 170 1.00 16.19 17.64
N CYS A 171 0.99 14.87 17.45
CA CYS A 171 1.76 13.97 18.29
C CYS A 171 3.23 14.36 18.20
N PHE A 172 3.81 14.61 19.37
CA PHE A 172 5.19 15.01 19.53
C PHE A 172 6.07 13.83 19.11
N TYR A 173 7.01 14.07 18.20
CA TYR A 173 7.99 13.12 17.66
C TYR A 173 7.46 11.95 16.85
N TYR A 174 7.88 11.88 15.60
CA TYR A 174 7.92 10.72 14.69
C TYR A 174 6.62 10.19 14.08
N CYS A 175 5.46 10.80 14.31
CA CYS A 175 4.25 10.35 13.64
C CYS A 175 4.22 10.86 12.18
N VAL A 176 4.38 9.93 11.24
CA VAL A 176 4.40 10.22 9.80
C VAL A 176 3.01 10.28 9.16
N TYR A 177 1.95 9.88 9.87
CA TYR A 177 0.59 9.86 9.33
C TYR A 177 0.09 11.23 8.87
N PRO A 178 0.29 12.34 9.59
CA PRO A 178 -0.12 13.65 9.10
C PRO A 178 0.63 14.12 7.85
N LEU A 179 1.86 13.64 7.63
CA LEU A 179 2.62 13.92 6.40
C LEU A 179 2.04 13.14 5.22
N GLN A 180 1.61 11.90 5.44
CA GLN A 180 1.06 11.04 4.40
C GLN A 180 -0.40 11.37 4.10
N GLN A 181 -1.25 11.49 5.13
CA GLN A 181 -2.70 11.57 4.97
C GLN A 181 -3.28 12.96 5.24
N GLY A 182 -2.44 13.93 5.60
CA GLY A 182 -2.88 15.26 5.99
C GLY A 182 -3.47 15.34 7.40
N ARG A 183 -3.78 16.57 7.81
CA ARG A 183 -4.30 16.86 9.16
C ARG A 183 -5.82 16.91 9.24
N LYS A 184 -6.50 17.09 8.11
CA LYS A 184 -7.96 17.15 8.06
C LYS A 184 -8.53 15.74 8.11
N LEU A 185 -9.37 15.47 9.11
CA LEU A 185 -10.12 14.20 9.17
C LEU A 185 -11.12 14.15 8.02
N ARG A 186 -11.09 13.09 7.26
CA ARG A 186 -12.00 12.79 6.15
C ARG A 186 -12.62 11.42 6.41
N LEU A 187 -13.89 11.29 6.12
CA LEU A 187 -14.68 10.10 6.38
C LEU A 187 -15.20 9.54 5.05
N LYS A 188 -15.27 8.23 4.94
CA LYS A 188 -16.16 7.59 3.96
C LYS A 188 -17.60 7.76 4.41
N SER A 189 -18.51 7.86 3.46
CA SER A 189 -19.94 7.80 3.77
C SER A 189 -20.32 6.43 4.33
N PRO A 190 -21.34 6.36 5.20
CA PRO A 190 -21.85 5.08 5.69
C PRO A 190 -22.28 4.15 4.56
N ASP A 191 -22.93 4.67 3.53
CA ASP A 191 -23.39 3.89 2.39
C ASP A 191 -22.22 3.26 1.63
N ARG A 192 -21.16 4.03 1.40
CA ARG A 192 -19.95 3.53 0.75
C ARG A 192 -19.25 2.45 1.57
N LEU A 193 -19.22 2.59 2.89
CA LEU A 193 -18.68 1.56 3.78
C LEU A 193 -19.47 0.27 3.74
N ILE A 194 -20.81 0.37 3.81
CA ILE A 194 -21.69 -0.80 3.74
C ILE A 194 -21.55 -1.50 2.39
N GLU A 195 -21.51 -0.76 1.30
CA GLU A 195 -21.30 -1.29 -0.04
C GLU A 195 -19.98 -2.07 -0.15
N GLU A 196 -18.89 -1.50 0.36
CA GLU A 196 -17.57 -2.13 0.38
C GLU A 196 -17.55 -3.41 1.25
N MET A 197 -18.16 -3.35 2.43
CA MET A 197 -18.27 -4.50 3.33
C MET A 197 -19.08 -5.64 2.69
N LEU A 198 -20.24 -5.34 2.11
CA LEU A 198 -21.09 -6.33 1.45
C LEU A 198 -20.39 -6.94 0.22
N TYR A 199 -19.68 -6.11 -0.56
CA TYR A 199 -18.92 -6.58 -1.70
C TYR A 199 -17.90 -7.65 -1.27
N PHE A 200 -17.05 -7.36 -0.29
CA PHE A 200 -16.03 -8.30 0.15
C PHE A 200 -16.59 -9.49 0.92
N TYR A 201 -17.64 -9.30 1.71
CA TYR A 201 -18.35 -10.42 2.35
C TYR A 201 -18.83 -11.43 1.29
N ASN A 202 -19.47 -10.95 0.24
CA ASN A 202 -19.99 -11.79 -0.83
C ASN A 202 -18.89 -12.42 -1.68
N LYS A 203 -17.85 -11.64 -2.02
CA LYS A 203 -16.80 -12.06 -2.95
C LYS A 203 -15.74 -12.94 -2.30
N LEU A 204 -15.27 -12.58 -1.13
CA LEU A 204 -14.12 -13.20 -0.46
C LEU A 204 -14.52 -14.06 0.74
N LYS A 205 -15.78 -14.07 1.10
CA LYS A 205 -16.33 -14.81 2.27
C LYS A 205 -15.60 -14.43 3.56
N VAL A 206 -15.17 -13.19 3.68
CA VAL A 206 -14.65 -12.62 4.93
C VAL A 206 -15.76 -12.50 5.96
N LYS A 207 -15.37 -12.59 7.24
CA LYS A 207 -16.33 -12.53 8.35
C LYS A 207 -16.13 -11.27 9.16
#